data_fd69fa2f8798053e3f966a77999ab008
#
_entry.id   fd69fa2f8798053e3f966a77999ab008
#
_cell.length_a   1.000
_cell.length_b   1.000
_cell.length_c   1.000
_cell.angle_alpha   90.00
_cell.angle_beta   90.00
_cell.angle_gamma   90.00
#
_symmetry.space_group_name_H-M   'P 1'
#
loop_
_entity.id
_entity.type
_entity.pdbx_description
1 polymer ?
#
loop_
_entity_poly.entity_id
_entity_poly.type
_entity_poly.pdbx_seq_one_letter_code
_entity_poly.pdbx_strand_id
1 'polypeptide(L)'
;SLLAMSVFVFISCDDSDSDTTKPVIELHEPEEGQALKIGSEYGVHFEMDLSDDVMLKSYMIEIHSNFDHHSHGKSRGAGETIDFSFNKSYDISGKKTAHIHHHDIMIPKDATPGDYHLMVYCTDAAGNETYVARNIELSNDVEEEYHHHE
;
A
#
# COMPACT_ATOMS: atom_id res chain seq x y z
N SER A 1 47.92 52.78 -1.04
CA SER A 1 47.31 51.66 -1.76
C SER A 1 46.75 50.64 -0.72
N LEU A 2 45.48 50.80 -0.36
CA LEU A 2 44.81 49.88 0.53
C LEU A 2 44.12 48.83 -0.33
N LEU A 3 44.62 47.59 -0.28
CA LEU A 3 44.00 46.46 -0.93
C LEU A 3 42.92 45.93 0.01
N ALA A 4 41.66 46.23 -0.27
CA ALA A 4 40.53 45.63 0.45
C ALA A 4 40.31 44.20 -0.06
N MET A 5 40.74 43.26 0.76
CA MET A 5 40.50 41.83 0.50
C MET A 5 39.06 41.50 0.95
N SER A 6 38.17 41.44 -0.03
CA SER A 6 36.80 41.03 0.19
C SER A 6 36.76 39.52 0.46
N VAL A 7 36.55 39.16 1.69
CA VAL A 7 36.33 37.77 2.07
C VAL A 7 34.86 37.41 1.72
N PHE A 8 34.68 36.70 0.63
CA PHE A 8 33.39 36.07 0.35
C PHE A 8 33.24 34.86 1.27
N VAL A 9 32.47 35.05 2.32
CA VAL A 9 32.02 33.91 3.12
C VAL A 9 30.92 33.22 2.32
N PHE A 10 31.26 32.13 1.70
CA PHE A 10 30.24 31.21 1.17
C PHE A 10 29.60 30.55 2.38
N ILE A 11 28.42 31.03 2.76
CA ILE A 11 27.56 30.30 3.63
C ILE A 11 26.97 29.17 2.76
N SER A 12 27.61 28.02 2.78
CA SER A 12 26.94 26.83 2.29
C SER A 12 25.78 26.59 3.25
N CYS A 13 24.54 26.79 2.74
CA CYS A 13 23.39 26.27 3.38
C CYS A 13 23.56 24.75 3.36
N ASP A 14 24.02 24.22 4.47
CA ASP A 14 23.98 22.82 4.72
C ASP A 14 22.50 22.49 4.87
N ASP A 15 21.95 21.68 3.96
CA ASP A 15 20.58 21.18 4.07
C ASP A 15 20.49 20.15 5.21
N SER A 16 20.93 20.55 6.39
CA SER A 16 20.83 19.72 7.60
C SER A 16 19.37 19.46 8.01
N ASP A 17 18.42 20.14 7.36
CA ASP A 17 16.99 20.01 7.60
C ASP A 17 16.29 19.13 6.57
N SER A 18 17.04 18.43 5.69
CA SER A 18 16.41 17.52 4.74
C SER A 18 15.88 16.28 5.47
N ASP A 19 14.60 15.99 5.26
CA ASP A 19 13.97 14.81 5.79
C ASP A 19 14.54 13.57 5.12
N THR A 20 15.20 12.72 5.91
CA THR A 20 15.74 11.43 5.47
C THR A 20 15.07 10.26 6.16
N THR A 21 14.09 10.53 7.01
CA THR A 21 13.34 9.51 7.74
C THR A 21 12.20 9.02 6.89
N LYS A 22 12.13 7.70 6.71
CA LYS A 22 11.04 7.08 5.97
C LYS A 22 9.74 7.11 6.74
N PRO A 23 8.59 7.20 6.06
CA PRO A 23 7.31 7.10 6.73
C PRO A 23 7.10 5.70 7.33
N VAL A 24 6.22 5.61 8.30
CA VAL A 24 5.90 4.37 9.01
C VAL A 24 4.52 3.89 8.59
N ILE A 25 4.41 2.60 8.29
CA ILE A 25 3.16 1.93 7.95
C ILE A 25 2.84 0.91 9.04
N GLU A 26 1.68 1.03 9.67
CA GLU A 26 1.11 0.02 10.55
C GLU A 26 -0.12 -0.57 9.88
N LEU A 27 0.05 -1.66 9.14
CA LEU A 27 -1.04 -2.33 8.44
C LEU A 27 -1.75 -3.29 9.40
N HIS A 28 -3.01 -2.99 9.70
CA HIS A 28 -3.84 -3.79 10.62
C HIS A 28 -4.62 -4.87 9.88
N GLU A 29 -5.23 -4.51 8.75
CA GLU A 29 -6.00 -5.44 7.93
C GLU A 29 -5.82 -5.14 6.43
N PRO A 30 -5.73 -6.19 5.62
CA PRO A 30 -5.77 -7.61 5.96
C PRO A 30 -4.51 -8.09 6.69
N GLU A 31 -4.68 -9.10 7.55
CA GLU A 31 -3.59 -9.73 8.26
C GLU A 31 -2.77 -10.67 7.36
N GLU A 32 -1.55 -10.99 7.79
CA GLU A 32 -0.71 -11.96 7.09
C GLU A 32 -1.41 -13.31 6.97
N GLY A 33 -1.53 -13.82 5.74
CA GLY A 33 -2.16 -15.09 5.46
C GLY A 33 -3.68 -15.07 5.50
N GLN A 34 -4.30 -13.91 5.61
CA GLN A 34 -5.76 -13.81 5.69
C GLN A 34 -6.42 -14.23 4.38
N ALA A 35 -7.50 -15.00 4.50
CA ALA A 35 -8.34 -15.36 3.37
C ALA A 35 -9.42 -14.30 3.15
N LEU A 36 -9.54 -13.84 1.92
CA LEU A 36 -10.49 -12.82 1.51
C LEU A 36 -11.55 -13.42 0.58
N LYS A 37 -12.78 -13.00 0.75
CA LYS A 37 -13.93 -13.50 -0.01
C LYS A 37 -13.92 -13.01 -1.44
N ILE A 38 -13.92 -13.94 -2.39
CA ILE A 38 -14.15 -13.63 -3.80
C ILE A 38 -15.60 -13.24 -4.01
N GLY A 39 -15.82 -12.13 -4.69
CA GLY A 39 -17.15 -11.66 -5.02
C GLY A 39 -17.92 -11.01 -3.89
N SER A 40 -17.24 -10.60 -2.83
CA SER A 40 -17.88 -9.85 -1.74
C SER A 40 -18.51 -8.56 -2.26
N GLU A 41 -19.76 -8.31 -1.88
CA GLU A 41 -20.45 -7.06 -2.19
C GLU A 41 -19.97 -5.88 -1.35
N TYR A 42 -19.28 -6.16 -0.25
CA TYR A 42 -18.85 -5.15 0.72
C TYR A 42 -17.41 -4.68 0.49
N GLY A 43 -16.63 -5.39 -0.33
CA GLY A 43 -15.21 -5.12 -0.52
C GLY A 43 -14.36 -5.63 0.66
N VAL A 44 -13.06 -5.51 0.50
CA VAL A 44 -12.09 -5.91 1.51
C VAL A 44 -12.00 -4.84 2.59
N HIS A 45 -12.10 -5.26 3.85
CA HIS A 45 -11.82 -4.37 4.97
C HIS A 45 -10.31 -4.04 4.97
N PHE A 46 -9.99 -2.79 4.69
CA PHE A 46 -8.62 -2.30 4.67
C PHE A 46 -8.45 -1.25 5.75
N GLU A 47 -7.47 -1.45 6.64
CA GLU A 47 -7.22 -0.54 7.74
C GLU A 47 -5.73 -0.45 8.05
N MET A 48 -5.23 0.77 8.17
CA MET A 48 -3.84 1.03 8.56
C MET A 48 -3.67 2.41 9.15
N ASP A 49 -2.56 2.59 9.84
CA ASP A 49 -2.10 3.89 10.30
C ASP A 49 -0.79 4.24 9.60
N LEU A 50 -0.70 5.46 9.14
CA LEU A 50 0.48 6.02 8.50
C LEU A 50 1.00 7.21 9.29
N SER A 51 2.31 7.33 9.39
CA SER A 51 2.93 8.48 10.06
C SER A 51 4.27 8.84 9.42
N ASP A 52 4.60 10.12 9.52
CA ASP A 52 5.89 10.66 9.13
C ASP A 52 6.29 11.77 10.10
N ASP A 53 7.59 11.97 10.29
CA ASP A 53 8.10 12.99 11.22
C ASP A 53 7.92 14.41 10.68
N VAL A 54 7.83 14.59 9.38
CA VAL A 54 7.64 15.89 8.73
C VAL A 54 6.29 15.98 8.02
N MET A 55 6.08 15.20 6.96
CA MET A 55 4.84 15.26 6.19
C MET A 55 4.69 14.09 5.25
N LEU A 56 3.53 13.47 5.26
CA LEU A 56 3.13 12.43 4.31
C LEU A 56 2.80 13.06 2.95
N LYS A 57 2.88 12.26 1.89
CA LYS A 57 2.50 12.65 0.53
C LYS A 57 1.39 11.75 -0.02
N SER A 58 1.65 10.47 -0.12
CA SER A 58 0.74 9.52 -0.76
C SER A 58 0.97 8.10 -0.28
N TYR A 59 -0.01 7.25 -0.52
CA TYR A 59 0.17 5.81 -0.42
C TYR A 59 -0.42 5.12 -1.65
N MET A 60 0.05 3.91 -1.91
CA MET A 60 -0.43 3.08 -3.01
C MET A 60 -0.66 1.66 -2.50
N ILE A 61 -1.77 1.07 -2.92
CA ILE A 61 -2.07 -0.34 -2.67
C ILE A 61 -1.94 -1.08 -3.99
N GLU A 62 -1.21 -2.17 -3.98
CA GLU A 62 -1.06 -3.06 -5.13
C GLU A 62 -1.34 -4.50 -4.69
N ILE A 63 -2.15 -5.21 -5.48
CA ILE A 63 -2.40 -6.63 -5.29
C ILE A 63 -2.12 -7.34 -6.60
N HIS A 64 -1.36 -8.42 -6.55
CA HIS A 64 -1.07 -9.26 -7.70
C HIS A 64 -1.00 -10.72 -7.29
N SER A 65 -1.23 -11.61 -8.26
CA SER A 65 -1.17 -13.05 -8.01
C SER A 65 0.25 -13.49 -7.66
N ASN A 66 0.34 -14.42 -6.73
CA ASN A 66 1.59 -15.06 -6.33
C ASN A 66 1.53 -16.56 -6.66
N PHE A 67 1.08 -16.88 -7.83
CA PHE A 67 1.03 -18.26 -8.27
C PHE A 67 2.43 -18.70 -8.67
N ASP A 68 2.82 -19.87 -8.20
CA ASP A 68 4.06 -20.49 -8.66
C ASP A 68 3.98 -20.66 -10.17
N HIS A 69 5.02 -20.26 -10.87
CA HIS A 69 5.09 -20.34 -12.32
C HIS A 69 4.85 -21.74 -12.89
N HIS A 70 4.82 -22.74 -12.06
CA HIS A 70 4.53 -24.11 -12.43
C HIS A 70 3.05 -24.48 -12.35
N SER A 71 2.25 -23.64 -11.71
CA SER A 71 0.82 -23.91 -11.61
C SER A 71 0.05 -23.28 -12.75
N HIS A 72 0.49 -23.52 -13.91
CA HIS A 72 -0.32 -23.19 -15.03
C HIS A 72 -1.46 -24.17 -15.13
N GLY A 73 -2.04 -24.40 -14.03
CA GLY A 73 -3.20 -25.21 -13.97
C GLY A 73 -4.21 -24.68 -14.95
N LYS A 74 -4.32 -25.15 -15.88
CA LYS A 74 -5.09 -24.81 -16.95
C LYS A 74 -6.23 -25.69 -17.15
N SER A 75 -6.76 -26.29 -16.13
CA SER A 75 -8.07 -26.84 -16.24
C SER A 75 -9.06 -25.68 -16.27
N ARG A 76 -9.18 -25.14 -17.41
CA ARG A 76 -10.21 -24.21 -17.69
C ARG A 76 -11.47 -24.99 -17.99
N GLY A 77 -12.13 -25.43 -16.95
CA GLY A 77 -13.47 -25.93 -17.06
C GLY A 77 -14.46 -24.77 -17.16
N ALA A 78 -15.72 -25.07 -17.16
CA ALA A 78 -16.78 -24.08 -17.04
C ALA A 78 -16.53 -23.23 -15.78
N GLY A 79 -16.20 -21.97 -15.94
CA GLY A 79 -15.79 -21.13 -14.84
C GLY A 79 -14.36 -20.63 -15.04
N GLU A 80 -14.09 -20.08 -16.21
CA GLU A 80 -12.83 -19.38 -16.41
C GLU A 80 -12.68 -18.28 -15.39
N THR A 81 -11.55 -18.27 -14.71
CA THR A 81 -11.22 -17.25 -13.74
C THR A 81 -10.15 -16.33 -14.29
N ILE A 82 -10.10 -15.13 -13.75
CA ILE A 82 -9.13 -14.10 -14.16
C ILE A 82 -8.30 -13.76 -12.94
N ASP A 83 -6.98 -13.75 -13.10
CA ASP A 83 -6.09 -13.34 -12.02
C ASP A 83 -6.44 -11.91 -11.60
N PHE A 84 -6.73 -11.74 -10.32
CA PHE A 84 -7.09 -10.45 -9.77
C PHE A 84 -5.87 -9.55 -9.69
N SER A 85 -6.04 -8.30 -10.01
CA SER A 85 -5.05 -7.26 -9.77
C SER A 85 -5.72 -5.99 -9.29
N PHE A 86 -5.03 -5.26 -8.45
CA PHE A 86 -5.48 -3.98 -7.93
C PHE A 86 -4.29 -3.05 -7.84
N ASN A 87 -4.46 -1.82 -8.28
CA ASN A 87 -3.44 -0.79 -8.13
C ASN A 87 -4.12 0.55 -8.02
N LYS A 88 -3.97 1.20 -6.86
CA LYS A 88 -4.57 2.50 -6.64
C LYS A 88 -3.68 3.35 -5.73
N SER A 89 -3.49 4.60 -6.13
CA SER A 89 -2.78 5.59 -5.35
C SER A 89 -3.74 6.58 -4.73
N TYR A 90 -3.39 7.05 -3.54
CA TYR A 90 -4.20 7.97 -2.73
C TYR A 90 -3.35 9.13 -2.28
N ASP A 91 -3.89 10.32 -2.36
CA ASP A 91 -3.23 11.54 -1.88
C ASP A 91 -3.54 11.74 -0.39
N ILE A 92 -2.50 11.85 0.41
CA ILE A 92 -2.59 12.18 1.85
C ILE A 92 -1.66 13.34 2.20
N SER A 93 -1.34 14.18 1.23
CA SER A 93 -0.45 15.31 1.43
C SER A 93 -0.99 16.29 2.48
N GLY A 94 -0.08 16.92 3.20
CA GLY A 94 -0.42 17.91 4.22
C GLY A 94 -0.68 17.34 5.62
N LYS A 95 -0.46 16.04 5.82
CA LYS A 95 -0.69 15.37 7.10
C LYS A 95 0.59 14.72 7.60
N LYS A 96 0.82 14.73 8.91
CA LYS A 96 1.88 13.94 9.54
C LYS A 96 1.42 12.54 9.88
N THR A 97 0.13 12.36 10.14
CA THR A 97 -0.49 11.08 10.44
C THR A 97 -1.77 10.93 9.64
N ALA A 98 -2.08 9.70 9.26
CA ALA A 98 -3.33 9.39 8.58
C ALA A 98 -3.84 8.02 9.05
N HIS A 99 -5.10 7.97 9.45
CA HIS A 99 -5.80 6.71 9.71
C HIS A 99 -6.60 6.37 8.46
N ILE A 100 -6.30 5.23 7.88
CA ILE A 100 -6.91 4.78 6.63
C ILE A 100 -7.85 3.62 6.93
N HIS A 101 -9.09 3.76 6.53
CA HIS A 101 -10.10 2.72 6.65
C HIS A 101 -11.05 2.82 5.46
N HIS A 102 -11.07 1.81 4.62
CA HIS A 102 -11.98 1.78 3.47
C HIS A 102 -12.25 0.35 3.00
N HIS A 103 -13.18 0.23 2.07
CA HIS A 103 -13.58 -1.01 1.42
C HIS A 103 -13.48 -0.89 -0.12
N ASP A 104 -12.49 -0.15 -0.59
CA ASP A 104 -12.34 0.16 -2.02
C ASP A 104 -11.93 -1.05 -2.87
N ILE A 105 -11.33 -2.06 -2.22
CA ILE A 105 -10.81 -3.23 -2.93
C ILE A 105 -11.96 -4.21 -3.15
N MET A 106 -12.48 -4.20 -4.36
CA MET A 106 -13.58 -5.08 -4.77
C MET A 106 -13.02 -6.26 -5.55
N ILE A 107 -13.23 -7.47 -5.05
CA ILE A 107 -12.75 -8.69 -5.70
C ILE A 107 -13.91 -9.26 -6.51
N PRO A 108 -13.81 -9.30 -7.84
CA PRO A 108 -14.91 -9.77 -8.68
C PRO A 108 -15.14 -11.28 -8.53
N LYS A 109 -16.33 -11.73 -8.87
CA LYS A 109 -16.74 -13.13 -8.73
C LYS A 109 -15.91 -14.10 -9.57
N ASP A 110 -15.31 -13.62 -10.65
CA ASP A 110 -14.49 -14.41 -11.55
C ASP A 110 -12.99 -14.35 -11.22
N ALA A 111 -12.62 -13.78 -10.08
CA ALA A 111 -11.23 -13.77 -9.63
C ALA A 111 -10.72 -15.19 -9.40
N THR A 112 -9.51 -15.47 -9.86
CA THR A 112 -8.87 -16.76 -9.65
C THR A 112 -8.56 -16.95 -8.16
N PRO A 113 -9.05 -18.04 -7.53
CA PRO A 113 -8.67 -18.36 -6.16
C PRO A 113 -7.20 -18.70 -6.03
N GLY A 114 -6.62 -18.45 -4.88
CA GLY A 114 -5.23 -18.81 -4.59
C GLY A 114 -4.49 -17.71 -3.86
N ASP A 115 -3.17 -17.80 -3.91
CA ASP A 115 -2.28 -16.91 -3.18
C ASP A 115 -1.98 -15.64 -3.96
N TYR A 116 -1.99 -14.52 -3.23
CA TYR A 116 -1.72 -13.19 -3.76
C TYR A 116 -0.79 -12.44 -2.82
N HIS A 117 -0.09 -11.46 -3.36
CA HIS A 117 0.65 -10.48 -2.57
C HIS A 117 -0.14 -9.18 -2.54
N LEU A 118 -0.30 -8.64 -1.34
CA LEU A 118 -0.76 -7.28 -1.14
C LEU A 118 0.43 -6.44 -0.71
N MET A 119 0.70 -5.37 -1.45
CA MET A 119 1.78 -4.43 -1.18
C MET A 119 1.19 -3.07 -0.86
N VAL A 120 1.70 -2.44 0.17
CA VAL A 120 1.36 -1.05 0.48
C VAL A 120 2.66 -0.24 0.47
N TYR A 121 2.68 0.82 -0.30
CA TYR A 121 3.79 1.76 -0.38
C TYR A 121 3.34 3.09 0.20
N CYS A 122 4.16 3.70 1.02
CA CYS A 122 3.91 5.03 1.55
C CYS A 122 5.10 5.94 1.25
N THR A 123 4.81 7.11 0.68
CA THR A 123 5.82 8.09 0.31
C THR A 123 5.57 9.37 1.10
N ASP A 124 6.64 9.98 1.62
CA ASP A 124 6.56 11.27 2.27
C ASP A 124 6.81 12.44 1.31
N ALA A 125 6.66 13.66 1.78
CA ALA A 125 6.85 14.86 0.96
C ALA A 125 8.29 15.05 0.48
N ALA A 126 9.26 14.47 1.16
CA ALA A 126 10.67 14.52 0.78
C ALA A 126 11.07 13.44 -0.23
N GLY A 127 10.15 12.51 -0.55
CA GLY A 127 10.39 11.42 -1.49
C GLY A 127 10.90 10.12 -0.85
N ASN A 128 10.94 10.03 0.48
CA ASN A 128 11.29 8.78 1.14
C ASN A 128 10.11 7.83 1.06
N GLU A 129 10.39 6.54 0.79
CA GLU A 129 9.37 5.52 0.62
C GLU A 129 9.59 4.33 1.55
N THR A 130 8.51 3.84 2.12
CA THR A 130 8.45 2.60 2.88
C THR A 130 7.38 1.70 2.27
N TYR A 131 7.53 0.40 2.42
CA TYR A 131 6.50 -0.54 2.00
C TYR A 131 6.32 -1.66 3.03
N VAL A 132 5.14 -2.25 3.03
CA VAL A 132 4.84 -3.51 3.71
C VAL A 132 4.22 -4.47 2.72
N ALA A 133 4.47 -5.75 2.91
CA ALA A 133 3.92 -6.82 2.10
C ALA A 133 3.13 -7.78 2.98
N ARG A 134 2.01 -8.28 2.47
CA ARG A 134 1.20 -9.33 3.08
C ARG A 134 0.94 -10.43 2.07
N ASN A 135 1.06 -11.66 2.51
CA ASN A 135 0.48 -12.77 1.77
C ASN A 135 -0.99 -12.83 2.12
N ILE A 136 -1.83 -12.92 1.12
CA ILE A 136 -3.27 -13.07 1.27
C ILE A 136 -3.74 -14.22 0.39
N GLU A 137 -4.89 -14.78 0.72
CA GLU A 137 -5.52 -15.81 -0.09
C GLU A 137 -6.88 -15.32 -0.57
N LEU A 138 -7.18 -15.49 -1.85
CA LEU A 138 -8.52 -15.26 -2.36
C LEU A 138 -9.26 -16.59 -2.42
N SER A 139 -10.43 -16.64 -1.81
CA SER A 139 -11.20 -17.89 -1.66
C SER A 139 -12.68 -17.66 -1.83
N ASN A 140 -13.35 -18.66 -2.40
CA ASN A 140 -14.82 -18.73 -2.46
C ASN A 140 -15.44 -19.29 -1.17
N ASP A 141 -14.61 -19.91 -0.33
CA ASP A 141 -15.09 -20.69 0.83
C ASP A 141 -15.04 -19.91 2.14
N VAL A 142 -14.75 -18.61 2.09
CA VAL A 142 -14.71 -17.73 3.24
C VAL A 142 -16.08 -17.10 3.46
N GLU A 143 -16.52 -17.02 4.70
CA GLU A 143 -17.73 -16.26 5.04
C GLU A 143 -17.45 -14.76 4.98
N GLU A 144 -18.44 -14.00 4.54
CA GLU A 144 -18.34 -12.55 4.58
C GLU A 144 -18.39 -12.06 6.03
N GLU A 145 -17.37 -11.38 6.45
CA GLU A 145 -17.40 -10.68 7.72
C GLU A 145 -18.20 -9.39 7.55
N TYR A 146 -19.39 -9.40 8.09
CA TYR A 146 -20.22 -8.21 8.15
C TYR A 146 -19.79 -7.37 9.35
N HIS A 147 -18.97 -6.38 9.09
CA HIS A 147 -18.64 -5.42 10.13
C HIS A 147 -19.76 -4.39 10.23
N HIS A 148 -20.54 -4.51 11.30
CA HIS A 148 -21.47 -3.46 11.68
C HIS A 148 -20.66 -2.26 12.13
N HIS A 149 -20.64 -1.23 11.31
CA HIS A 149 -20.22 0.07 11.77
C HIS A 149 -21.43 0.76 12.42
N GLU A 150 -21.43 0.78 13.70
CA GLU A 150 -22.31 1.70 14.43
C GLU A 150 -21.64 3.06 14.57
#